data_776ece49befca154c7130cd27bd98bd6
#
_entry.id   776ece49befca154c7130cd27bd98bd6
#
_cell.length_a   1.000
_cell.length_b   1.000
_cell.length_c   1.000
_cell.angle_alpha   90.00
_cell.angle_beta   90.00
_cell.angle_gamma   90.00
#
_symmetry.space_group_name_H-M   'P 1'
#
loop_
_entity.id
_entity.type
_entity.pdbx_description
1 polymer ?
#
loop_
_entity_poly.entity_id
_entity_poly.type
_entity_poly.pdbx_seq_one_letter_code
_entity_poly.pdbx_strand_id
1 'polypeptide(L)'
;MIKVRILRMNQRIVGFIVKGHANYDDYGKDIVCAGVSAITVGGLNAIAKAYNNDLSKFKVEMSEGYTSLNVLDTEKLEVQTILETLEIQFKTIEETYSKYIKIIEQEVHSSWCFL
;
A
#
# COMPACT_ATOMS: atom_id res chain seq x y z
N MET A 1 -9.95 5.24 11.59
CA MET A 1 -10.08 4.32 10.46
C MET A 1 -8.85 4.41 9.57
N ILE A 2 -8.33 3.27 9.16
CA ILE A 2 -7.27 3.21 8.16
C ILE A 2 -7.91 3.31 6.78
N LYS A 3 -7.36 4.15 5.92
CA LYS A 3 -7.77 4.24 4.51
C LYS A 3 -6.58 3.83 3.65
N VAL A 4 -6.82 2.86 2.77
CA VAL A 4 -5.83 2.40 1.79
C VAL A 4 -6.34 2.80 0.42
N ARG A 5 -5.53 3.58 -0.30
CA ARG A 5 -5.81 3.92 -1.70
C ARG A 5 -4.88 3.12 -2.58
N ILE A 6 -5.44 2.38 -3.51
CA ILE A 6 -4.68 1.68 -4.54
C ILE A 6 -4.73 2.55 -5.78
N LEU A 7 -3.58 2.97 -6.25
CA LEU A 7 -3.47 3.92 -7.35
C LEU A 7 -3.17 3.17 -8.63
N ARG A 8 -4.05 3.32 -9.62
CA ARG A 8 -3.93 2.64 -10.91
C ARG A 8 -3.79 3.66 -12.04
N MET A 9 -3.02 3.27 -13.03
CA MET A 9 -2.88 4.00 -14.29
C MET A 9 -2.96 2.99 -15.42
N ASN A 10 -4.02 3.01 -16.23
CA ASN A 10 -4.26 2.05 -17.31
C ASN A 10 -4.21 0.62 -16.79
N GLN A 11 -4.87 0.15 -15.88
CA GLN A 11 -4.89 -1.23 -15.35
C GLN A 11 -3.64 -1.65 -14.56
N ARG A 12 -2.57 -0.85 -14.57
CA ARG A 12 -1.39 -1.14 -13.77
C ARG A 12 -1.47 -0.43 -12.44
N ILE A 13 -0.97 -1.06 -11.38
CA ILE A 13 -0.87 -0.40 -10.09
C ILE A 13 0.42 0.41 -10.07
N VAL A 14 0.29 1.71 -9.84
CA VAL A 14 1.43 2.63 -9.80
C VAL A 14 1.80 3.05 -8.38
N GLY A 15 1.03 2.61 -7.39
CA GLY A 15 1.36 2.89 -6.00
C GLY A 15 0.20 2.64 -5.06
N PHE A 16 0.44 2.96 -3.80
CA PHE A 16 -0.61 2.93 -2.79
C PHE A 16 -0.33 3.97 -1.70
N ILE A 17 -1.37 4.34 -0.99
CA ILE A 17 -1.28 5.22 0.17
C ILE A 17 -2.03 4.54 1.31
N VAL A 18 -1.37 4.38 2.46
CA VAL A 18 -1.97 3.88 3.69
C VAL A 18 -1.98 5.01 4.70
N LYS A 19 -3.16 5.39 5.17
CA LYS A 19 -3.31 6.57 6.03
C LYS A 19 -4.25 6.29 7.18
N GLY A 20 -3.89 6.80 8.36
CA GLY A 20 -4.74 6.75 9.55
C GLY A 20 -4.39 5.62 10.49
N HIS A 21 -5.26 5.44 11.49
CA HIS A 21 -5.14 4.41 12.52
C HIS A 21 -6.47 3.67 12.64
N ALA A 22 -6.41 2.37 12.91
CA ALA A 22 -7.61 1.55 13.00
C ALA A 22 -8.44 1.90 14.24
N ASN A 23 -7.77 2.21 15.35
CA ASN A 23 -8.43 2.41 16.66
C ASN A 23 -9.29 1.22 17.09
N TYR A 24 -8.83 0.02 16.71
CA TYR A 24 -9.50 -1.23 17.09
C TYR A 24 -9.26 -1.54 18.56
N ASP A 25 -8.05 -1.26 19.07
CA ASP A 25 -7.65 -1.50 20.45
C ASP A 25 -6.54 -0.51 20.83
N ASP A 26 -6.07 -0.57 22.05
CA ASP A 26 -4.97 0.25 22.54
C ASP A 26 -3.69 0.01 21.75
N TYR A 27 -2.82 1.02 21.74
CA TYR A 27 -1.53 0.93 21.10
C TYR A 27 -0.77 -0.32 21.56
N GLY A 28 -0.23 -1.06 20.61
CA GLY A 28 0.47 -2.32 20.85
C GLY A 28 -0.41 -3.55 20.96
N LYS A 29 -1.75 -3.38 20.98
CA LYS A 29 -2.73 -4.49 21.04
C LYS A 29 -3.66 -4.49 19.83
N ASP A 30 -3.52 -3.52 18.95
CA ASP A 30 -4.39 -3.37 17.79
C ASP A 30 -3.97 -4.33 16.68
N ILE A 31 -4.72 -5.44 16.58
CA ILE A 31 -4.42 -6.48 15.58
C ILE A 31 -4.69 -6.01 14.15
N VAL A 32 -5.59 -5.05 13.96
CA VAL A 32 -5.87 -4.49 12.64
C VAL A 32 -4.68 -3.66 12.18
N CYS A 33 -4.18 -2.77 13.03
CA CYS A 33 -2.97 -2.00 12.74
C CYS A 33 -1.77 -2.90 12.49
N ALA A 34 -1.60 -3.95 13.30
CA ALA A 34 -0.50 -4.91 13.13
C ALA A 34 -0.59 -5.62 11.78
N GLY A 35 -1.79 -6.08 11.42
CA GLY A 35 -2.01 -6.75 10.13
C GLY A 35 -1.72 -5.84 8.95
N VAL A 36 -2.23 -4.62 8.98
CA VAL A 36 -2.00 -3.63 7.91
C VAL A 36 -0.51 -3.27 7.83
N SER A 37 0.15 -3.11 8.97
CA SER A 37 1.59 -2.80 9.00
C SER A 37 2.43 -3.94 8.42
N ALA A 38 2.09 -5.19 8.74
CA ALA A 38 2.79 -6.35 8.20
C ALA A 38 2.69 -6.40 6.68
N ILE A 39 1.50 -6.17 6.13
CA ILE A 39 1.28 -6.14 4.68
C ILE A 39 2.06 -4.98 4.06
N THR A 40 1.93 -3.78 4.63
CA THR A 40 2.54 -2.57 4.11
C THR A 40 4.06 -2.66 4.10
N VAL A 41 4.66 -2.93 5.23
CA VAL A 41 6.13 -2.96 5.37
C VAL A 41 6.70 -4.17 4.62
N GLY A 42 6.08 -5.33 4.76
CA GLY A 42 6.50 -6.51 4.03
C GLY A 42 6.43 -6.30 2.52
N GLY A 43 5.37 -5.65 2.05
CA GLY A 43 5.20 -5.31 0.65
C GLY A 43 6.27 -4.33 0.14
N LEU A 44 6.56 -3.28 0.90
CA LEU A 44 7.62 -2.33 0.54
C LEU A 44 8.97 -3.04 0.46
N ASN A 45 9.28 -3.92 1.41
CA ASN A 45 10.52 -4.68 1.39
C ASN A 45 10.61 -5.61 0.17
N ALA A 46 9.50 -6.26 -0.19
CA ALA A 46 9.45 -7.14 -1.36
C ALA A 46 9.68 -6.35 -2.66
N ILE A 47 9.06 -5.17 -2.77
CA ILE A 47 9.22 -4.31 -3.95
C ILE A 47 10.65 -3.79 -4.05
N ALA A 48 11.23 -3.34 -2.94
CA ALA A 48 12.62 -2.90 -2.90
C ALA A 48 13.56 -4.02 -3.35
N LYS A 49 13.33 -5.25 -2.88
CA LYS A 49 14.11 -6.41 -3.30
C LYS A 49 13.96 -6.70 -4.79
N ALA A 50 12.74 -6.63 -5.31
CA ALA A 50 12.46 -6.87 -6.72
C ALA A 50 13.19 -5.88 -7.62
N TYR A 51 13.40 -4.65 -7.16
CA TYR A 51 14.16 -3.63 -7.87
C TYR A 51 15.65 -3.58 -7.50
N ASN A 52 16.15 -4.55 -6.74
CA ASN A 52 17.54 -4.56 -6.25
C ASN A 52 17.92 -3.27 -5.51
N ASN A 53 16.96 -2.70 -4.78
CA ASN A 53 17.09 -1.44 -4.03
C ASN A 53 17.45 -0.23 -4.92
N ASP A 54 17.07 -0.27 -6.19
CA ASP A 54 17.30 0.84 -7.11
C ASP A 54 16.26 1.94 -6.88
N LEU A 55 16.64 3.00 -6.19
CA LEU A 55 15.76 4.11 -5.82
C LEU A 55 15.33 4.98 -7.01
N SER A 56 15.84 4.72 -8.20
CA SER A 56 15.32 5.36 -9.42
C SER A 56 14.04 4.70 -9.92
N LYS A 57 13.66 3.56 -9.36
CA LYS A 57 12.50 2.76 -9.80
C LYS A 57 11.26 2.93 -8.92
N PHE A 58 11.42 3.40 -7.71
CA PHE A 58 10.31 3.57 -6.77
C PHE A 58 10.63 4.64 -5.72
N LYS A 59 9.57 5.22 -5.15
CA LYS A 59 9.70 6.23 -4.10
C LYS A 59 8.78 5.85 -2.94
N VAL A 60 9.30 5.93 -1.71
CA VAL A 60 8.57 5.63 -0.49
C VAL A 60 8.62 6.85 0.43
N GLU A 61 7.47 7.18 1.01
CA GLU A 61 7.39 8.17 2.09
C GLU A 61 6.73 7.50 3.29
N MET A 62 7.30 7.67 4.47
CA MET A 62 6.76 7.13 5.71
C MET A 62 6.83 8.17 6.82
N SER A 63 5.73 8.29 7.53
CA SER A 63 5.64 9.04 8.77
C SER A 63 4.60 8.37 9.65
N GLU A 64 4.39 8.85 10.86
CA GLU A 64 3.38 8.26 11.73
C GLU A 64 1.99 8.37 11.10
N GLY A 65 1.33 7.22 10.99
CA GLY A 65 0.00 7.15 10.40
C GLY A 65 -0.09 7.42 8.91
N TYR A 66 1.06 7.36 8.19
CA TYR A 66 1.09 7.61 6.76
C TYR A 66 2.21 6.83 6.10
N THR A 67 1.88 6.11 5.05
CA THR A 67 2.88 5.44 4.19
C THR A 67 2.41 5.56 2.75
N SER A 68 3.30 5.93 1.85
CA SER A 68 3.01 5.93 0.42
C SER A 68 4.12 5.27 -0.36
N LEU A 69 3.72 4.62 -1.44
CA LEU A 69 4.61 4.08 -2.46
C LEU A 69 4.21 4.65 -3.81
N ASN A 70 5.20 5.11 -4.56
CA ASN A 70 5.05 5.46 -5.96
C ASN A 70 6.03 4.62 -6.77
N VAL A 71 5.52 3.82 -7.70
CA VAL A 71 6.31 2.98 -8.60
C VAL A 71 6.57 3.77 -9.87
N LEU A 72 7.84 3.98 -10.19
CA LEU A 72 8.27 4.75 -11.36
C LEU A 72 8.47 3.85 -12.58
N ASP A 73 8.83 2.59 -12.36
CA ASP A 73 8.96 1.58 -13.42
C ASP A 73 7.82 0.58 -13.29
N THR A 74 6.76 0.73 -14.09
CA THR A 74 5.57 -0.11 -14.03
C THR A 74 5.64 -1.33 -14.95
N GLU A 75 6.75 -1.53 -15.64
CA GLU A 75 6.89 -2.63 -16.61
C GLU A 75 7.29 -3.96 -15.96
N LYS A 76 7.78 -3.95 -14.74
CA LYS A 76 8.24 -5.17 -14.08
C LYS A 76 7.08 -5.99 -13.56
N LEU A 77 6.83 -7.14 -14.21
CA LEU A 77 5.70 -8.01 -13.86
C LEU A 77 5.78 -8.49 -12.40
N GLU A 78 6.96 -8.79 -11.92
CA GLU A 78 7.16 -9.22 -10.53
C GLU A 78 6.61 -8.19 -9.55
N VAL A 79 6.85 -6.90 -9.80
CA VAL A 79 6.35 -5.82 -8.95
C VAL A 79 4.84 -5.68 -9.06
N GLN A 80 4.28 -5.80 -10.26
CA GLN A 80 2.83 -5.77 -10.45
C GLN A 80 2.16 -6.92 -9.71
N THR A 81 2.75 -8.11 -9.72
CA THR A 81 2.22 -9.27 -8.99
C THR A 81 2.25 -9.01 -7.48
N ILE A 82 3.33 -8.43 -6.96
CA ILE A 82 3.41 -8.06 -5.54
C ILE A 82 2.28 -7.07 -5.20
N LEU A 83 2.12 -6.02 -5.99
CA LEU A 83 1.11 -4.99 -5.75
C LEU A 83 -0.32 -5.54 -5.80
N GLU A 84 -0.63 -6.41 -6.76
CA GLU A 84 -1.93 -7.09 -6.83
C GLU A 84 -2.16 -7.95 -5.59
N THR A 85 -1.12 -8.63 -5.11
CA THR A 85 -1.20 -9.44 -3.89
C THR A 85 -1.48 -8.57 -2.67
N LEU A 86 -0.81 -7.43 -2.54
CA LEU A 86 -1.04 -6.49 -1.44
C LEU A 86 -2.48 -5.98 -1.44
N GLU A 87 -3.02 -5.65 -2.60
CA GLU A 87 -4.40 -5.22 -2.73
C GLU A 87 -5.37 -6.29 -2.20
N ILE A 88 -5.15 -7.53 -2.59
CA ILE A 88 -5.97 -8.66 -2.13
C ILE A 88 -5.86 -8.83 -0.61
N GLN A 89 -4.66 -8.70 -0.06
CA GLN A 89 -4.42 -8.84 1.37
C GLN A 89 -5.11 -7.72 2.16
N PHE A 90 -5.04 -6.48 1.70
CA PHE A 90 -5.77 -5.37 2.32
C PHE A 90 -7.28 -5.62 2.28
N LYS A 91 -7.81 -6.04 1.16
CA LYS A 91 -9.23 -6.36 1.02
C LYS A 91 -9.67 -7.52 1.92
N THR A 92 -8.79 -8.46 2.16
CA THR A 92 -9.05 -9.58 3.08
C THR A 92 -9.26 -9.07 4.51
N ILE A 93 -8.44 -8.12 4.96
CA ILE A 93 -8.65 -7.48 6.27
C ILE A 93 -9.97 -6.71 6.28
N GLU A 94 -10.27 -5.98 5.21
CA GLU A 94 -11.50 -5.19 5.12
C GLU A 94 -12.76 -6.06 5.26
N GLU A 95 -12.74 -7.27 4.72
CA GLU A 95 -13.89 -8.19 4.82
C GLU A 95 -14.31 -8.45 6.26
N THR A 96 -13.35 -8.61 7.17
CA THR A 96 -13.62 -8.91 8.58
C THR A 96 -13.72 -7.65 9.43
N TYR A 97 -12.95 -6.61 9.10
CA TYR A 97 -12.78 -5.42 9.92
C TYR A 97 -13.20 -4.14 9.21
N SER A 98 -14.31 -4.19 8.46
CA SER A 98 -14.78 -3.08 7.63
C SER A 98 -15.05 -1.77 8.38
N LYS A 99 -15.22 -1.84 9.71
CA LYS A 99 -15.38 -0.63 10.54
C LYS A 99 -14.06 0.09 10.79
N TYR A 100 -12.94 -0.56 10.53
CA TYR A 100 -11.61 -0.06 10.92
C TYR A 100 -10.70 0.20 9.74
N ILE A 101 -11.02 -0.34 8.56
CA ILE A 101 -10.22 -0.19 7.36
C ILE A 101 -11.12 -0.09 6.12
N LYS A 102 -10.74 0.77 5.19
CA LYS A 102 -11.42 0.91 3.91
C LYS A 102 -10.42 0.96 2.79
N ILE A 103 -10.68 0.17 1.74
CA ILE A 103 -9.86 0.12 0.54
C ILE A 103 -10.57 0.87 -0.58
N ILE A 104 -9.85 1.78 -1.23
CA ILE A 104 -10.38 2.59 -2.32
C ILE A 104 -9.43 2.44 -3.51
N GLU A 105 -9.98 2.10 -4.68
CA GLU A 105 -9.22 2.16 -5.92
C GLU A 105 -9.38 3.55 -6.53
N GLN A 106 -8.29 4.12 -7.02
CA GLN A 106 -8.28 5.43 -7.62
C GLN A 106 -7.49 5.40 -8.91
N GLU A 107 -8.12 5.80 -10.01
CA GLU A 107 -7.42 6.00 -11.27
C GLU A 107 -6.66 7.32 -11.21
N VAL A 108 -5.39 7.28 -11.62
CA VAL A 108 -4.57 8.48 -11.74
C VAL A 108 -4.09 8.63 -13.17
N HIS A 109 -3.92 9.86 -13.62
CA HIS A 109 -3.52 10.14 -15.01
C HIS A 109 -2.02 10.17 -15.18
N SER A 110 -1.29 10.32 -14.07
CA SER A 110 0.17 10.39 -14.05
C SER A 110 0.65 10.03 -12.65
N SER A 111 1.81 9.39 -12.54
CA SER A 111 2.44 9.10 -11.24
C SER A 111 2.81 10.38 -10.47
N TRP A 112 2.71 11.55 -11.09
CA TRP A 112 2.95 12.84 -10.46
C TRP A 112 1.80 13.32 -9.59
N CYS A 113 0.57 12.83 -9.82
CA CYS A 113 -0.65 13.39 -9.25
C CYS A 113 -0.75 13.31 -7.73
N PHE A 114 0.04 12.46 -7.09
CA PHE A 114 -0.02 12.27 -5.65
C PHE A 114 1.32 12.49 -4.96
N LEU A 115 2.29 12.98 -5.69
CA LEU A 115 3.58 13.36 -5.15
C LEU A 115 3.58 14.79 -4.65
#